data_4d2c167e31f04653ccca0fcafedbd333
#
_entry.id   4d2c167e31f04653ccca0fcafedbd333
#
_cell.length_a   1.000
_cell.length_b   1.000
_cell.length_c   1.000
_cell.angle_alpha   90.00
_cell.angle_beta   90.00
_cell.angle_gamma   90.00
#
_symmetry.space_group_name_H-M   'P 1'
#
loop_
_entity.id
_entity.type
_entity.pdbx_description
1 polymer ?
#
loop_
_entity_poly.entity_id
_entity_poly.type
_entity_poly.pdbx_seq_one_letter_code
_entity_poly.pdbx_strand_id
1 'polypeptide(L)'
;MATKGTVSGVIANMVTLVVDGPVAQNEICYISTGGDRLMAEVIKVVGTQVYVQVFESTRGLKVGAEAEFTGHMLEVTLGPGMLSKNYDGLQNDLDKMDGVFLKRGQYTYPLDKESKWHFVPLAKAGDQVEAAAWLGQVDENFQPLKIMVPFGQKGVCTVKSIVCLLYTSPSPRDYAAS
;
A
#
# COMPACT_ATOMS: atom_id res chain seq x y z
N MET A 1 15.39 2.42 8.45
CA MET A 1 15.50 0.94 8.40
C MET A 1 14.16 0.39 8.88
N ALA A 2 13.65 -0.66 8.24
CA ALA A 2 12.40 -1.29 8.70
C ALA A 2 12.68 -2.01 10.03
N THR A 3 11.82 -1.81 11.03
CA THR A 3 11.89 -2.55 12.30
C THR A 3 11.58 -4.02 12.04
N LYS A 4 12.32 -4.92 12.69
CA LYS A 4 12.09 -6.35 12.63
C LYS A 4 11.57 -6.86 13.96
N GLY A 5 10.86 -7.96 13.91
CA GLY A 5 10.32 -8.63 15.09
C GLY A 5 10.32 -10.14 14.93
N THR A 6 10.15 -10.81 16.05
CA THR A 6 10.06 -12.29 16.12
C THR A 6 8.81 -12.68 16.88
N VAL A 7 8.07 -13.64 16.37
CA VAL A 7 6.87 -14.18 17.03
C VAL A 7 7.26 -14.86 18.35
N SER A 8 6.68 -14.40 19.45
CA SER A 8 6.86 -14.97 20.78
C SER A 8 5.62 -15.74 21.28
N GLY A 9 4.45 -15.47 20.72
CA GLY A 9 3.21 -16.15 21.09
C GLY A 9 2.11 -15.96 20.06
N VAL A 10 1.18 -16.93 19.98
CA VAL A 10 0.03 -16.90 19.07
C VAL A 10 -1.22 -17.33 19.85
N ILE A 11 -2.25 -16.49 19.83
CA ILE A 11 -3.55 -16.75 20.46
C ILE A 11 -4.65 -16.40 19.46
N ALA A 12 -5.24 -17.38 18.82
CA ALA A 12 -6.19 -17.17 17.72
C ALA A 12 -5.57 -16.30 16.60
N ASN A 13 -6.16 -15.14 16.29
CA ASN A 13 -5.62 -14.18 15.31
C ASN A 13 -4.71 -13.10 15.95
N MET A 14 -4.52 -13.14 17.27
CA MET A 14 -3.60 -12.26 17.98
C MET A 14 -2.22 -12.89 18.07
N VAL A 15 -1.21 -12.16 17.65
CA VAL A 15 0.19 -12.58 17.68
C VAL A 15 0.99 -11.60 18.54
N THR A 16 1.82 -12.13 19.40
CA THR A 16 2.78 -11.34 20.19
C THR A 16 4.13 -11.40 19.52
N LEU A 17 4.71 -10.25 19.26
CA LEU A 17 6.04 -10.09 18.67
C LEU A 17 6.99 -9.46 19.69
N VAL A 18 8.25 -9.83 19.64
CA VAL A 18 9.36 -9.09 20.26
C VAL A 18 10.10 -8.34 19.16
N VAL A 19 10.27 -7.04 19.31
CA VAL A 19 10.82 -6.15 18.26
C VAL A 19 12.18 -5.57 18.65
N ASP A 20 12.98 -5.26 17.65
CA ASP A 20 14.33 -4.71 17.78
C ASP A 20 14.41 -3.18 17.59
N GLY A 21 13.28 -2.54 17.31
CA GLY A 21 13.21 -1.11 17.03
C GLY A 21 11.85 -0.49 17.40
N PRO A 22 11.68 0.80 17.10
CA PRO A 22 10.43 1.49 17.36
C PRO A 22 9.31 0.99 16.43
N VAL A 23 8.12 0.84 17.00
CA VAL A 23 6.90 0.46 16.30
C VAL A 23 5.76 1.37 16.77
N ALA A 24 4.93 1.81 15.82
CA ALA A 24 3.77 2.62 16.11
C ALA A 24 2.48 1.77 16.21
N GLN A 25 1.49 2.27 16.95
CA GLN A 25 0.15 1.68 16.94
C GLN A 25 -0.48 1.87 15.56
N ASN A 26 -1.28 0.89 15.12
CA ASN A 26 -1.92 0.79 13.80
C ASN A 26 -0.92 0.62 12.62
N GLU A 27 0.35 0.44 12.91
CA GLU A 27 1.35 0.12 11.88
C GLU A 27 1.10 -1.27 11.30
N ILE A 28 1.32 -1.42 10.01
CA ILE A 28 1.22 -2.71 9.33
C ILE A 28 2.55 -3.45 9.41
N CYS A 29 2.46 -4.75 9.65
CA CYS A 29 3.60 -5.65 9.53
C CYS A 29 3.24 -6.91 8.74
N TYR A 30 4.26 -7.59 8.25
CA TYR A 30 4.14 -8.86 7.56
C TYR A 30 4.89 -9.94 8.33
N ILE A 31 4.20 -11.04 8.65
CA ILE A 31 4.78 -12.20 9.34
C ILE A 31 5.02 -13.30 8.32
N SER A 32 6.27 -13.76 8.23
CA SER A 32 6.68 -14.83 7.30
C SER A 32 6.44 -16.21 7.91
N THR A 33 5.75 -17.09 7.21
CA THR A 33 5.49 -18.46 7.68
C THR A 33 5.32 -19.44 6.51
N GLY A 34 6.17 -20.45 6.45
CA GLY A 34 6.02 -21.55 5.47
C GLY A 34 5.99 -21.16 3.99
N GLY A 35 6.52 -19.99 3.63
CA GLY A 35 6.47 -19.43 2.27
C GLY A 35 5.38 -18.38 2.07
N ASP A 36 4.45 -18.25 3.01
CA ASP A 36 3.40 -17.22 2.99
C ASP A 36 3.86 -15.97 3.77
N ARG A 37 3.33 -14.81 3.39
CA ARG A 37 3.42 -13.57 4.16
C ARG A 37 2.03 -13.21 4.66
N LEU A 38 1.86 -13.10 5.96
CA LEU A 38 0.59 -12.75 6.60
C LEU A 38 0.62 -11.28 6.99
N MET A 39 -0.35 -10.51 6.53
CA MET A 39 -0.51 -9.12 6.94
C MET A 39 -1.14 -9.03 8.32
N ALA A 40 -0.60 -8.13 9.14
CA ALA A 40 -1.11 -7.87 10.48
C ALA A 40 -1.01 -6.39 10.82
N GLU A 41 -1.89 -5.96 11.73
CA GLU A 41 -1.93 -4.59 12.25
C GLU A 41 -1.54 -4.57 13.72
N VAL A 42 -0.77 -3.57 14.11
CA VAL A 42 -0.36 -3.35 15.51
C VAL A 42 -1.53 -2.80 16.32
N ILE A 43 -1.98 -3.60 17.30
CA ILE A 43 -3.07 -3.19 18.20
C ILE A 43 -2.52 -2.53 19.47
N LYS A 44 -1.39 -3.02 19.99
CA LYS A 44 -0.82 -2.53 21.24
C LYS A 44 0.69 -2.69 21.27
N VAL A 45 1.37 -1.70 21.85
CA VAL A 45 2.82 -1.75 22.08
C VAL A 45 3.06 -1.63 23.59
N VAL A 46 3.89 -2.51 24.15
CA VAL A 46 4.30 -2.53 25.55
C VAL A 46 5.80 -2.81 25.65
N GLY A 47 6.60 -1.76 25.75
CA GLY A 47 8.06 -1.88 25.69
C GLY A 47 8.52 -2.49 24.37
N THR A 48 9.22 -3.63 24.42
CA THR A 48 9.65 -4.38 23.23
C THR A 48 8.63 -5.42 22.77
N GLN A 49 7.50 -5.57 23.48
CA GLN A 49 6.43 -6.48 23.08
C GLN A 49 5.37 -5.74 22.30
N VAL A 50 5.03 -6.27 21.14
CA VAL A 50 4.02 -5.75 20.23
C VAL A 50 2.95 -6.81 20.01
N TYR A 51 1.71 -6.40 20.19
CA TYR A 51 0.53 -7.25 19.96
C TYR A 51 -0.06 -6.85 18.62
N VAL A 52 -0.12 -7.80 17.71
CA VAL A 52 -0.65 -7.58 16.37
C VAL A 52 -1.84 -8.48 16.09
N GLN A 53 -2.79 -7.99 15.33
CA GLN A 53 -3.91 -8.76 14.81
C GLN A 53 -3.63 -9.16 13.38
N VAL A 54 -3.57 -10.46 13.11
CA VAL A 54 -3.42 -10.99 11.76
C VAL A 54 -4.78 -10.99 11.07
N PHE A 55 -4.86 -10.48 9.86
CA PHE A 55 -6.12 -10.41 9.09
C PHE A 55 -6.57 -11.77 8.57
N GLU A 56 -5.64 -12.70 8.43
CA GLU A 56 -5.86 -14.02 7.89
C GLU A 56 -5.73 -15.12 8.95
N SER A 57 -5.89 -16.39 8.53
CA SER A 57 -5.70 -17.53 9.43
C SER A 57 -4.25 -17.66 9.88
N THR A 58 -4.04 -17.71 11.18
CA THR A 58 -2.73 -17.96 11.83
C THR A 58 -2.35 -19.44 11.89
N ARG A 59 -3.15 -20.35 11.29
CA ARG A 59 -2.88 -21.80 11.33
C ARG A 59 -1.48 -22.10 10.78
N GLY A 60 -0.68 -22.82 11.57
CA GLY A 60 0.70 -23.18 11.21
C GLY A 60 1.74 -22.09 11.46
N LEU A 61 1.35 -20.91 11.94
CA LEU A 61 2.30 -19.91 12.41
C LEU A 61 3.00 -20.42 13.66
N LYS A 62 4.34 -20.34 13.65
CA LYS A 62 5.18 -20.84 14.74
C LYS A 62 5.84 -19.69 15.50
N VAL A 63 6.09 -19.92 16.78
CA VAL A 63 6.99 -19.08 17.56
C VAL A 63 8.38 -19.10 16.91
N GLY A 64 9.04 -17.94 16.84
CA GLY A 64 10.30 -17.75 16.13
C GLY A 64 10.16 -17.31 14.69
N ALA A 65 8.93 -17.21 14.14
CA ALA A 65 8.72 -16.65 12.81
C ALA A 65 9.10 -15.16 12.77
N GLU A 66 9.67 -14.71 11.65
CA GLU A 66 10.10 -13.33 11.46
C GLU A 66 8.94 -12.43 11.05
N ALA A 67 8.96 -11.20 11.54
CA ALA A 67 8.04 -10.13 11.16
C ALA A 67 8.81 -8.89 10.70
N GLU A 68 8.31 -8.22 9.67
CA GLU A 68 8.83 -6.96 9.14
C GLU A 68 7.77 -5.88 9.23
N PHE A 69 8.11 -4.76 9.87
CA PHE A 69 7.23 -3.60 10.03
C PHE A 69 7.42 -2.63 8.85
N THR A 70 6.32 -2.05 8.38
CA THR A 70 6.32 -1.21 7.17
C THR A 70 6.65 0.26 7.46
N GLY A 71 6.51 0.71 8.71
CA GLY A 71 6.64 2.11 9.09
C GLY A 71 5.41 2.97 8.78
N HIS A 72 4.32 2.37 8.27
CA HIS A 72 3.08 3.09 7.96
C HIS A 72 1.84 2.26 8.30
N MET A 73 0.71 2.92 8.43
CA MET A 73 -0.61 2.29 8.62
C MET A 73 -1.10 1.64 7.32
N LEU A 74 -2.25 0.98 7.39
CA LEU A 74 -2.91 0.45 6.19
C LEU A 74 -3.22 1.60 5.22
N GLU A 75 -2.71 1.49 4.01
CA GLU A 75 -2.86 2.48 2.95
C GLU A 75 -3.61 1.87 1.76
N VAL A 76 -4.42 2.67 1.10
CA VAL A 76 -5.04 2.32 -0.18
C VAL A 76 -4.31 3.03 -1.32
N THR A 77 -4.08 2.30 -2.39
CA THR A 77 -3.47 2.85 -3.61
C THR A 77 -4.58 3.37 -4.50
N LEU A 78 -4.62 4.69 -4.72
CA LEU A 78 -5.60 5.33 -5.58
C LEU A 78 -4.97 5.67 -6.94
N GLY A 79 -5.71 5.41 -8.01
CA GLY A 79 -5.25 5.71 -9.37
C GLY A 79 -6.24 5.27 -10.44
N PRO A 80 -5.94 5.55 -11.71
CA PRO A 80 -6.77 5.10 -12.83
C PRO A 80 -6.83 3.58 -12.89
N GLY A 81 -7.99 3.03 -13.26
CA GLY A 81 -8.23 1.59 -13.35
C GLY A 81 -8.90 0.98 -12.14
N MET A 82 -9.37 1.82 -11.19
CA MET A 82 -10.14 1.35 -10.04
C MET A 82 -11.64 1.28 -10.30
N LEU A 83 -12.16 2.11 -11.18
CA LEU A 83 -13.59 2.11 -11.48
C LEU A 83 -14.02 0.79 -12.12
N SER A 84 -15.23 0.33 -11.75
CA SER A 84 -15.83 -0.92 -12.23
C SER A 84 -15.08 -2.19 -11.80
N LYS A 85 -14.31 -2.13 -10.70
CA LYS A 85 -13.66 -3.27 -10.09
C LYS A 85 -14.16 -3.54 -8.68
N ASN A 86 -14.01 -4.78 -8.26
CA ASN A 86 -14.40 -5.23 -6.93
C ASN A 86 -13.15 -5.49 -6.09
N TYR A 87 -13.09 -4.90 -4.90
CA TYR A 87 -11.97 -5.07 -3.98
C TYR A 87 -12.44 -5.64 -2.64
N ASP A 88 -11.55 -6.37 -1.98
CA ASP A 88 -11.74 -6.71 -0.56
C ASP A 88 -11.30 -5.55 0.36
N GLY A 89 -11.39 -5.76 1.69
CA GLY A 89 -10.98 -4.76 2.69
C GLY A 89 -9.48 -4.45 2.74
N LEU A 90 -8.64 -5.23 2.08
CA LEU A 90 -7.20 -5.03 1.95
C LEU A 90 -6.81 -4.55 0.55
N GLN A 91 -7.78 -4.15 -0.25
CA GLN A 91 -7.64 -3.68 -1.63
C GLN A 91 -7.08 -4.75 -2.59
N ASN A 92 -7.36 -6.04 -2.34
CA ASN A 92 -7.10 -7.07 -3.33
C ASN A 92 -8.16 -7.02 -4.43
N ASP A 93 -7.74 -7.03 -5.69
CA ASP A 93 -8.63 -7.10 -6.86
C ASP A 93 -9.23 -8.50 -6.93
N LEU A 94 -10.53 -8.62 -6.59
CA LEU A 94 -11.24 -9.91 -6.52
C LEU A 94 -11.38 -10.57 -7.88
N ASP A 95 -11.39 -9.81 -8.95
CA ASP A 95 -11.47 -10.34 -10.32
C ASP A 95 -10.18 -11.07 -10.75
N LYS A 96 -9.07 -10.79 -10.05
CA LYS A 96 -7.77 -11.45 -10.26
C LYS A 96 -7.50 -12.61 -9.31
N MET A 97 -8.41 -12.87 -8.38
CA MET A 97 -8.25 -13.94 -7.41
C MET A 97 -8.91 -15.23 -7.89
N ASP A 98 -8.17 -16.33 -7.86
CA ASP A 98 -8.67 -17.63 -8.22
C ASP A 98 -9.50 -18.26 -7.09
N GLY A 99 -10.72 -18.68 -7.41
CA GLY A 99 -11.58 -19.49 -6.53
C GLY A 99 -12.66 -18.68 -5.80
N VAL A 100 -13.53 -19.41 -5.10
CA VAL A 100 -14.68 -18.86 -4.35
C VAL A 100 -14.27 -18.30 -2.99
N PHE A 101 -13.13 -18.74 -2.45
CA PHE A 101 -12.62 -18.34 -1.15
C PHE A 101 -11.24 -17.70 -1.29
N LEU A 102 -11.01 -16.64 -0.53
CA LEU A 102 -9.71 -15.99 -0.45
C LEU A 102 -8.66 -16.97 0.11
N LYS A 103 -7.57 -17.14 -0.62
CA LYS A 103 -6.45 -17.98 -0.20
C LYS A 103 -5.52 -17.16 0.70
N ARG A 104 -5.02 -17.80 1.75
CA ARG A 104 -4.06 -17.22 2.69
C ARG A 104 -2.78 -16.78 1.97
N GLY A 105 -2.26 -15.60 2.32
CA GLY A 105 -1.02 -15.05 1.76
C GLY A 105 -1.13 -14.62 0.30
N GLN A 106 -2.33 -14.58 -0.27
CA GLN A 106 -2.55 -14.15 -1.64
C GLN A 106 -2.94 -12.65 -1.64
N TYR A 107 -2.04 -11.83 -2.16
CA TYR A 107 -2.27 -10.40 -2.37
C TYR A 107 -2.20 -10.08 -3.85
N THR A 108 -3.08 -9.22 -4.31
CA THR A 108 -3.08 -8.72 -5.68
C THR A 108 -2.70 -7.25 -5.68
N TYR A 109 -2.00 -6.80 -6.73
CA TYR A 109 -1.77 -5.37 -6.89
C TYR A 109 -3.07 -4.70 -7.36
N PRO A 110 -3.55 -3.66 -6.65
CA PRO A 110 -4.88 -3.10 -6.90
C PRO A 110 -5.01 -2.41 -8.25
N LEU A 111 -3.92 -1.86 -8.77
CA LEU A 111 -3.91 -1.21 -10.07
C LEU A 111 -3.23 -2.09 -11.12
N ASP A 112 -3.71 -2.01 -12.36
CA ASP A 112 -3.06 -2.67 -13.49
C ASP A 112 -1.90 -1.80 -13.99
N LYS A 113 -0.66 -2.29 -13.82
CA LYS A 113 0.56 -1.60 -14.26
C LYS A 113 0.76 -1.62 -15.77
N GLU A 114 0.09 -2.51 -16.48
CA GLU A 114 0.18 -2.65 -17.94
C GLU A 114 -0.81 -1.75 -18.67
N SER A 115 -1.86 -1.29 -17.98
CA SER A 115 -2.87 -0.41 -18.55
C SER A 115 -2.27 0.95 -18.90
N LYS A 116 -2.59 1.43 -20.11
CA LYS A 116 -2.15 2.72 -20.62
C LYS A 116 -3.31 3.71 -20.62
N TRP A 117 -3.06 4.90 -20.09
CA TRP A 117 -4.03 5.96 -19.95
C TRP A 117 -3.63 7.18 -20.77
N HIS A 118 -4.60 7.83 -21.42
CA HIS A 118 -4.37 9.11 -22.07
C HIS A 118 -4.32 10.21 -21.00
N PHE A 119 -3.13 10.71 -20.72
CA PHE A 119 -2.93 11.75 -19.73
C PHE A 119 -2.93 13.13 -20.37
N VAL A 120 -3.78 14.02 -19.87
CA VAL A 120 -3.87 15.42 -20.25
C VAL A 120 -3.24 16.26 -19.15
N PRO A 121 -2.05 16.87 -19.37
CA PRO A 121 -1.38 17.65 -18.34
C PRO A 121 -2.14 18.96 -18.07
N LEU A 122 -2.23 19.35 -16.81
CA LEU A 122 -2.73 20.63 -16.32
C LEU A 122 -1.58 21.51 -15.81
N ALA A 123 -0.53 20.90 -15.28
CA ALA A 123 0.70 21.58 -14.89
C ALA A 123 1.72 21.54 -16.04
N LYS A 124 2.74 22.39 -15.96
CA LYS A 124 3.85 22.49 -16.92
C LYS A 124 5.19 22.32 -16.19
N ALA A 125 6.23 21.96 -16.94
CA ALA A 125 7.58 21.95 -16.41
C ALA A 125 7.97 23.36 -15.92
N GLY A 126 8.51 23.44 -14.71
CA GLY A 126 8.83 24.69 -14.02
C GLY A 126 7.76 25.17 -13.03
N ASP A 127 6.53 24.64 -13.08
CA ASP A 127 5.48 25.02 -12.12
C ASP A 127 5.86 24.60 -10.71
N GLN A 128 5.54 25.45 -9.73
CA GLN A 128 5.65 25.12 -8.32
C GLN A 128 4.33 24.49 -7.85
N VAL A 129 4.44 23.33 -7.24
CA VAL A 129 3.31 22.54 -6.78
C VAL A 129 3.52 22.07 -5.36
N GLU A 130 2.44 21.91 -4.62
CA GLU A 130 2.43 21.38 -3.25
C GLU A 130 1.44 20.22 -3.15
N ALA A 131 1.34 19.61 -1.97
CA ALA A 131 0.42 18.50 -1.73
C ALA A 131 -0.98 18.81 -2.27
N ALA A 132 -1.61 17.82 -2.92
CA ALA A 132 -2.93 17.91 -3.56
C ALA A 132 -3.02 18.82 -4.79
N ALA A 133 -1.95 19.47 -5.25
CA ALA A 133 -1.97 20.22 -6.50
C ALA A 133 -2.22 19.31 -7.69
N TRP A 134 -3.04 19.72 -8.63
CA TRP A 134 -3.38 18.95 -9.82
C TRP A 134 -2.26 18.99 -10.84
N LEU A 135 -1.76 17.83 -11.24
CA LEU A 135 -0.73 17.67 -12.27
C LEU A 135 -1.34 17.47 -13.66
N GLY A 136 -2.48 16.78 -13.71
CA GLY A 136 -3.19 16.51 -14.95
C GLY A 136 -4.46 15.71 -14.71
N GLN A 137 -5.00 15.14 -15.77
CA GLN A 137 -6.18 14.27 -15.70
C GLN A 137 -6.07 13.12 -16.69
N VAL A 138 -6.76 12.05 -16.39
CA VAL A 138 -7.04 10.93 -17.29
C VAL A 138 -8.53 10.69 -17.34
N ASP A 139 -9.03 10.22 -18.47
CA ASP A 139 -10.43 9.82 -18.60
C ASP A 139 -10.57 8.33 -18.29
N GLU A 140 -11.31 8.01 -17.23
CA GLU A 140 -11.64 6.65 -16.84
C GLU A 140 -13.16 6.45 -16.92
N ASN A 141 -13.62 5.57 -17.82
CA ASN A 141 -15.05 5.30 -18.03
C ASN A 141 -15.89 6.58 -18.18
N PHE A 142 -15.41 7.53 -19.01
CA PHE A 142 -16.02 8.85 -19.25
C PHE A 142 -16.02 9.79 -18.04
N GLN A 143 -15.29 9.47 -16.99
CA GLN A 143 -15.08 10.33 -15.83
C GLN A 143 -13.67 10.89 -15.82
N PRO A 144 -13.49 12.21 -15.72
CA PRO A 144 -12.16 12.81 -15.62
C PRO A 144 -11.59 12.59 -14.20
N LEU A 145 -10.61 11.71 -14.09
CA LEU A 145 -9.87 11.48 -12.86
C LEU A 145 -8.68 12.45 -12.79
N LYS A 146 -8.62 13.25 -11.72
CA LYS A 146 -7.51 14.17 -11.47
C LYS A 146 -6.31 13.43 -10.88
N ILE A 147 -5.16 13.61 -11.49
CA ILE A 147 -3.87 13.14 -10.97
C ILE A 147 -3.24 14.30 -10.21
N MET A 148 -2.88 14.06 -8.96
CA MET A 148 -2.41 15.11 -8.06
C MET A 148 -1.12 14.71 -7.34
N VAL A 149 -0.44 15.70 -6.81
CA VAL A 149 0.71 15.50 -5.92
C VAL A 149 0.24 14.75 -4.67
N PRO A 150 0.95 13.69 -4.22
CA PRO A 150 0.58 12.93 -3.03
C PRO A 150 0.41 13.81 -1.79
N PHE A 151 -0.59 13.49 -0.96
CA PHE A 151 -0.85 14.25 0.28
C PHE A 151 0.31 14.21 1.28
N GLY A 152 1.13 13.16 1.25
CA GLY A 152 2.31 13.03 2.10
C GLY A 152 3.52 13.88 1.68
N GLN A 153 3.44 14.56 0.53
CA GLN A 153 4.53 15.43 0.05
C GLN A 153 4.62 16.68 0.94
N LYS A 154 5.79 16.93 1.49
CA LYS A 154 6.06 18.10 2.33
C LYS A 154 6.73 19.21 1.53
N GLY A 155 6.25 20.44 1.71
CA GLY A 155 6.81 21.63 1.08
C GLY A 155 6.43 21.78 -0.40
N VAL A 156 6.98 22.81 -1.01
CA VAL A 156 6.77 23.15 -2.42
C VAL A 156 7.78 22.38 -3.27
N CYS A 157 7.30 21.73 -4.31
CA CYS A 157 8.12 21.03 -5.30
C CYS A 157 8.03 21.73 -6.65
N THR A 158 9.03 21.58 -7.50
CA THR A 158 9.01 22.08 -8.87
C THR A 158 8.79 20.91 -9.83
N VAL A 159 7.84 21.04 -10.74
CA VAL A 159 7.61 20.07 -11.81
C VAL A 159 8.81 20.05 -12.73
N LYS A 160 9.59 18.97 -12.72
CA LYS A 160 10.80 18.83 -13.54
C LYS A 160 10.46 18.54 -14.99
N SER A 161 9.56 17.60 -15.21
CA SER A 161 9.06 17.24 -16.53
C SER A 161 7.65 16.68 -16.40
N ILE A 162 6.86 16.86 -17.45
CA ILE A 162 5.53 16.27 -17.54
C ILE A 162 5.33 15.81 -18.99
N VAL A 163 4.91 14.59 -19.16
CA VAL A 163 4.80 13.96 -20.48
C VAL A 163 3.33 13.82 -20.84
N CYS A 164 2.97 14.26 -22.02
CA CYS A 164 1.65 14.07 -22.60
C CYS A 164 1.70 12.82 -23.50
N LEU A 165 1.50 11.64 -22.94
CA LEU A 165 1.50 10.38 -23.69
C LEU A 165 0.56 9.36 -23.07
N LEU A 166 0.28 8.29 -23.82
CA LEU A 166 -0.35 7.07 -23.31
C LEU A 166 0.53 6.49 -22.19
N TYR A 167 0.04 6.53 -20.98
CA TYR A 167 0.82 6.19 -19.80
C TYR A 167 0.40 4.85 -19.19
N THR A 168 1.37 4.04 -18.78
CA THR A 168 1.13 2.88 -17.92
C THR A 168 0.88 3.39 -16.50
N SER A 169 -0.11 2.86 -15.82
CA SER A 169 -0.56 3.23 -14.46
C SER A 169 0.57 3.76 -13.55
N PRO A 170 0.63 5.07 -13.29
CA PRO A 170 1.79 5.66 -12.64
C PRO A 170 1.66 5.71 -11.14
N SER A 171 2.79 5.56 -10.48
CA SER A 171 2.95 6.16 -9.17
C SER A 171 2.97 7.70 -9.33
N PRO A 172 2.24 8.46 -8.51
CA PRO A 172 2.34 9.93 -8.51
C PRO A 172 3.77 10.46 -8.31
N ARG A 173 4.68 9.63 -7.80
CA ARG A 173 6.10 9.96 -7.65
C ARG A 173 6.84 10.08 -8.98
N ASP A 174 6.32 9.48 -10.04
CA ASP A 174 6.96 9.49 -11.35
C ASP A 174 6.80 10.84 -12.07
N TYR A 175 5.91 11.70 -11.59
CA TYR A 175 5.67 13.06 -12.12
C TYR A 175 6.32 14.18 -11.33
N ALA A 176 6.58 13.97 -10.04
CA ALA A 176 7.20 14.96 -9.18
C ALA A 176 8.70 14.68 -9.08
N ALA A 177 9.50 15.61 -9.52
CA ALA A 177 10.91 15.58 -9.22
C ALA A 177 11.18 16.12 -7.81
N SER A 178 12.20 15.58 -7.24
CA SER A 178 12.85 16.01 -6.00
C SER A 178 13.25 17.49 -6.03
#